data_de3e1d9fe6a3912b014343c1e8a2f1c4
#
_entry.id   de3e1d9fe6a3912b014343c1e8a2f1c4
#
_cell.length_a   1.000
_cell.length_b   1.000
_cell.length_c   1.000
_cell.angle_alpha   90.00
_cell.angle_beta   90.00
_cell.angle_gamma   90.00
#
_symmetry.space_group_name_H-M   'P 1'
#
loop_
_entity.id
_entity.type
_entity.pdbx_description
1 polymer ?
#
loop_
_entity_poly.entity_id
_entity_poly.type
_entity_poly.pdbx_seq_one_letter_code
_entity_poly.pdbx_strand_id
1 'polypeptide(L)'
;MNDKRLHPVPGAGTPITEADLHAYADGQLPPARHAEVEAFLAAHPQDQTRVDDWKEQRRALHALLDPVLDEPLPLRLPLAPPARRWPWRALAAGVAVAAVSAGAAWTVRGAMDARHLQTVLATAAPDRAAGGYAQRAAIAHAVYAPDMGRPVEVGVDNEKGLVTWLTKRMGAPVRAPSLSQAGYELMGGRLLPGGAGPVALFMYGAGDGQRLTLYVTREGTGEQTAFQFTQEGPVRVFYWVEGQFGYALSGAVSREELQRVSQEVYRQLQG
;
A
#
# COMPACT_ATOMS: atom_id res chain seq x y z
N MET A 1 15.33 12.07 -20.27
CA MET A 1 15.79 11.12 -21.31
C MET A 1 15.18 9.79 -20.98
N ASN A 2 14.16 9.41 -21.73
CA ASN A 2 13.23 8.29 -21.42
C ASN A 2 13.72 7.08 -22.22
N ASP A 3 14.47 6.19 -21.57
CA ASP A 3 14.90 4.93 -22.18
C ASP A 3 13.74 3.91 -22.13
N LYS A 4 12.83 4.02 -23.09
CA LYS A 4 11.90 2.95 -23.42
C LYS A 4 12.72 1.82 -24.04
N ARG A 5 13.11 0.84 -23.25
CA ARG A 5 13.60 -0.45 -23.77
C ARG A 5 12.47 -1.10 -24.53
N LEU A 6 12.47 -0.87 -25.83
CA LEU A 6 11.70 -1.63 -26.79
C LEU A 6 12.18 -3.08 -26.70
N HIS A 7 11.30 -3.99 -26.33
CA HIS A 7 11.58 -5.41 -26.46
C HIS A 7 11.91 -5.67 -27.93
N PRO A 8 12.99 -6.41 -28.24
CA PRO A 8 13.32 -6.72 -29.63
C PRO A 8 12.15 -7.48 -30.25
N VAL A 9 11.65 -6.94 -31.36
CA VAL A 9 10.67 -7.66 -32.20
C VAL A 9 11.37 -8.93 -32.69
N PRO A 10 10.83 -10.16 -32.44
CA PRO A 10 11.42 -11.38 -32.93
C PRO A 10 11.56 -11.29 -34.45
N GLY A 11 12.77 -11.49 -34.98
CA GLY A 11 13.01 -11.48 -36.43
C GLY A 11 12.35 -12.68 -37.12
N ALA A 12 12.09 -12.54 -38.41
CA ALA A 12 11.62 -13.64 -39.26
C ALA A 12 12.48 -14.90 -39.06
N GLY A 13 11.82 -16.06 -38.79
CA GLY A 13 12.48 -17.34 -38.59
C GLY A 13 12.71 -17.76 -37.12
N THR A 14 12.31 -16.94 -36.13
CA THR A 14 12.30 -17.38 -34.72
C THR A 14 11.08 -18.27 -34.43
N PRO A 15 11.18 -19.27 -33.50
CA PRO A 15 10.02 -20.11 -33.13
C PRO A 15 8.83 -19.27 -32.72
N ILE A 16 7.63 -19.69 -33.11
CA ILE A 16 6.39 -19.04 -32.67
C ILE A 16 6.22 -19.28 -31.17
N THR A 17 6.01 -18.21 -30.44
CA THR A 17 5.81 -18.21 -28.99
C THR A 17 4.35 -17.94 -28.61
N GLU A 18 3.97 -18.27 -27.37
CA GLU A 18 2.64 -17.93 -26.86
C GLU A 18 2.37 -16.40 -26.89
N ALA A 19 3.39 -15.58 -26.69
CA ALA A 19 3.30 -14.14 -26.84
C ALA A 19 2.93 -13.70 -28.27
N ASP A 20 3.43 -14.40 -29.29
CA ASP A 20 3.05 -14.13 -30.68
C ASP A 20 1.57 -14.48 -30.92
N LEU A 21 1.07 -15.58 -30.35
CA LEU A 21 -0.34 -16.00 -30.46
C LEU A 21 -1.26 -15.00 -29.76
N HIS A 22 -0.90 -14.50 -28.59
CA HIS A 22 -1.65 -13.44 -27.92
C HIS A 22 -1.64 -12.14 -28.72
N ALA A 23 -0.47 -11.69 -29.20
CA ALA A 23 -0.37 -10.50 -30.05
C ALA A 23 -1.19 -10.64 -31.34
N TYR A 24 -1.27 -11.84 -31.93
CA TYR A 24 -2.12 -12.13 -33.07
C TYR A 24 -3.61 -12.05 -32.71
N ALA A 25 -4.01 -12.65 -31.57
CA ALA A 25 -5.39 -12.57 -31.11
C ALA A 25 -5.81 -11.13 -30.83
N ASP A 26 -4.90 -10.28 -30.32
CA ASP A 26 -5.16 -8.88 -29.96
C ASP A 26 -5.04 -7.92 -31.15
N GLY A 27 -4.61 -8.40 -32.33
CA GLY A 27 -4.38 -7.55 -33.50
C GLY A 27 -3.16 -6.63 -33.36
N GLN A 28 -2.23 -6.98 -32.48
CA GLN A 28 -1.02 -6.20 -32.19
C GLN A 28 0.25 -6.83 -32.83
N LEU A 29 0.10 -7.94 -33.56
CA LEU A 29 1.22 -8.61 -34.19
C LEU A 29 1.77 -7.77 -35.37
N PRO A 30 3.10 -7.59 -35.48
CA PRO A 30 3.70 -6.90 -36.63
C PRO A 30 3.36 -7.60 -37.96
N PRO A 31 3.07 -6.86 -39.04
CA PRO A 31 2.63 -7.45 -40.33
C PRO A 31 3.60 -8.50 -40.90
N ALA A 32 4.89 -8.31 -40.70
CA ALA A 32 5.92 -9.23 -41.18
C ALA A 32 5.85 -10.64 -40.57
N ARG A 33 5.22 -10.77 -39.38
CA ARG A 33 5.11 -12.04 -38.65
C ARG A 33 3.76 -12.71 -38.84
N HIS A 34 2.76 -12.04 -39.40
CA HIS A 34 1.40 -12.57 -39.57
C HIS A 34 1.40 -13.90 -40.34
N ALA A 35 2.09 -13.94 -41.49
CA ALA A 35 2.11 -15.13 -42.35
C ALA A 35 2.74 -16.36 -41.66
N GLU A 36 3.74 -16.15 -40.80
CA GLU A 36 4.39 -17.20 -40.03
C GLU A 36 3.45 -17.77 -38.97
N VAL A 37 2.73 -16.90 -38.26
CA VAL A 37 1.75 -17.33 -37.24
C VAL A 37 0.57 -18.01 -37.85
N GLU A 38 0.04 -17.53 -39.01
CA GLU A 38 -1.03 -18.20 -39.72
C GLU A 38 -0.63 -19.60 -40.24
N ALA A 39 0.57 -19.74 -40.77
CA ALA A 39 1.10 -21.04 -41.19
C ALA A 39 1.29 -21.98 -39.97
N PHE A 40 1.72 -21.47 -38.85
CA PHE A 40 1.84 -22.23 -37.60
C PHE A 40 0.47 -22.70 -37.11
N LEU A 41 -0.53 -21.83 -37.07
CA LEU A 41 -1.87 -22.14 -36.60
C LEU A 41 -2.55 -23.16 -37.53
N ALA A 42 -2.35 -23.09 -38.86
CA ALA A 42 -2.85 -24.08 -39.81
C ALA A 42 -2.28 -25.50 -39.57
N ALA A 43 -1.06 -25.59 -39.04
CA ALA A 43 -0.41 -26.84 -38.67
C ALA A 43 -0.77 -27.35 -37.26
N HIS A 44 -1.35 -26.47 -36.39
CA HIS A 44 -1.61 -26.74 -34.96
C HIS A 44 -3.08 -26.44 -34.63
N PRO A 45 -4.05 -27.32 -34.89
CA PRO A 45 -5.49 -27.07 -34.68
C PRO A 45 -5.87 -26.75 -33.24
N GLN A 46 -5.12 -27.27 -32.25
CA GLN A 46 -5.37 -26.99 -30.84
C GLN A 46 -5.05 -25.51 -30.48
N ASP A 47 -3.96 -24.97 -31.01
CA ASP A 47 -3.62 -23.58 -30.81
C ASP A 47 -4.54 -22.64 -31.61
N GLN A 48 -4.98 -23.06 -32.77
CA GLN A 48 -6.03 -22.37 -33.55
C GLN A 48 -7.29 -22.20 -32.71
N THR A 49 -7.81 -23.28 -32.11
CA THR A 49 -8.99 -23.22 -31.24
C THR A 49 -8.81 -22.25 -30.08
N ARG A 50 -7.65 -22.30 -29.40
CA ARG A 50 -7.35 -21.39 -28.30
C ARG A 50 -7.33 -19.91 -28.73
N VAL A 51 -6.74 -19.62 -29.87
CA VAL A 51 -6.71 -18.28 -30.44
C VAL A 51 -8.11 -17.79 -30.82
N ASP A 52 -8.95 -18.67 -31.36
CA ASP A 52 -10.33 -18.34 -31.70
C ASP A 52 -11.17 -18.08 -30.45
N ASP A 53 -10.98 -18.86 -29.38
CA ASP A 53 -11.60 -18.63 -28.08
C ASP A 53 -11.21 -17.25 -27.50
N TRP A 54 -9.93 -16.89 -27.58
CA TRP A 54 -9.48 -15.56 -27.11
C TRP A 54 -10.09 -14.42 -27.95
N LYS A 55 -10.17 -14.58 -29.26
CA LYS A 55 -10.82 -13.61 -30.15
C LYS A 55 -12.32 -13.46 -29.84
N GLU A 56 -12.98 -14.57 -29.50
CA GLU A 56 -14.40 -14.56 -29.13
C GLU A 56 -14.60 -13.86 -27.77
N GLN A 57 -13.81 -14.19 -26.76
CA GLN A 57 -13.82 -13.50 -25.45
C GLN A 57 -13.60 -11.99 -25.62
N ARG A 58 -12.64 -11.59 -26.43
CA ARG A 58 -12.39 -10.17 -26.72
C ARG A 58 -13.60 -9.51 -27.36
N ARG A 59 -14.21 -10.13 -28.38
CA ARG A 59 -15.40 -9.58 -29.01
C ARG A 59 -16.56 -9.44 -28.03
N ALA A 60 -16.75 -10.42 -27.15
CA ALA A 60 -17.78 -10.37 -26.13
C ALA A 60 -17.55 -9.22 -25.13
N LEU A 61 -16.30 -9.02 -24.73
CA LEU A 61 -15.93 -7.88 -23.86
C LEU A 61 -16.16 -6.53 -24.54
N HIS A 62 -15.75 -6.38 -25.80
CA HIS A 62 -16.03 -5.17 -26.58
C HIS A 62 -17.52 -4.91 -26.72
N ALA A 63 -18.30 -5.92 -27.07
CA ALA A 63 -19.76 -5.78 -27.21
C ALA A 63 -20.43 -5.34 -25.91
N LEU A 64 -19.88 -5.73 -24.75
CA LEU A 64 -20.40 -5.34 -23.44
C LEU A 64 -19.94 -3.95 -22.99
N LEU A 65 -18.68 -3.58 -23.28
CA LEU A 65 -18.04 -2.40 -22.69
C LEU A 65 -17.96 -1.19 -23.65
N ASP A 66 -17.92 -1.42 -24.97
CA ASP A 66 -17.83 -0.31 -25.93
C ASP A 66 -18.99 0.71 -25.81
N PRO A 67 -20.24 0.31 -25.50
CA PRO A 67 -21.32 1.28 -25.29
C PRO A 67 -21.04 2.27 -24.13
N VAL A 68 -20.21 1.89 -23.15
CA VAL A 68 -19.83 2.77 -22.05
C VAL A 68 -18.89 3.90 -22.52
N LEU A 69 -18.13 3.68 -23.59
CA LEU A 69 -17.24 4.70 -24.16
C LEU A 69 -18.04 5.83 -24.86
N ASP A 70 -19.26 5.54 -25.30
CA ASP A 70 -20.15 6.50 -25.94
C ASP A 70 -21.00 7.29 -24.91
N GLU A 71 -20.92 6.92 -23.61
CA GLU A 71 -21.62 7.65 -22.58
C GLU A 71 -21.08 9.08 -22.47
N PRO A 72 -21.98 10.11 -22.50
CA PRO A 72 -21.53 11.48 -22.34
C PRO A 72 -20.89 11.65 -20.98
N LEU A 73 -19.60 11.93 -20.96
CA LEU A 73 -18.87 12.23 -19.72
C LEU A 73 -19.58 13.39 -19.00
N PRO A 74 -20.04 13.24 -17.74
CA PRO A 74 -20.63 14.33 -16.99
C PRO A 74 -19.55 15.32 -16.53
N LEU A 75 -18.78 15.84 -17.49
CA LEU A 75 -17.80 16.90 -17.26
C LEU A 75 -18.53 18.23 -17.00
N ARG A 76 -19.19 18.33 -15.86
CA ARG A 76 -19.43 19.63 -15.23
C ARG A 76 -18.12 20.10 -14.62
N LEU A 77 -17.14 20.39 -15.46
CA LEU A 77 -16.04 21.25 -15.07
C LEU A 77 -16.66 22.57 -14.67
N PRO A 78 -16.53 23.05 -13.43
CA PRO A 78 -16.94 24.39 -13.07
C PRO A 78 -16.02 25.33 -13.84
N LEU A 79 -16.43 25.72 -15.03
CA LEU A 79 -15.81 26.84 -15.74
C LEU A 79 -15.97 28.04 -14.82
N ALA A 80 -14.86 28.67 -14.47
CA ALA A 80 -14.84 29.84 -13.62
C ALA A 80 -15.91 30.84 -14.08
N PRO A 81 -16.75 31.38 -13.16
CA PRO A 81 -17.79 32.32 -13.54
C PRO A 81 -17.16 33.54 -14.25
N PRO A 82 -17.84 34.13 -15.26
CA PRO A 82 -17.30 35.27 -15.97
C PRO A 82 -16.95 36.37 -14.98
N ALA A 83 -15.75 36.92 -15.11
CA ALA A 83 -15.22 37.96 -14.25
C ALA A 83 -16.20 39.16 -14.21
N ARG A 84 -16.97 39.28 -13.14
CA ARG A 84 -17.86 40.40 -12.88
C ARG A 84 -16.99 41.63 -12.72
N ARG A 85 -17.05 42.55 -13.72
CA ARG A 85 -16.35 43.85 -13.68
C ARG A 85 -16.96 44.67 -12.53
N TRP A 86 -16.29 44.72 -11.40
CA TRP A 86 -16.63 45.55 -10.26
C TRP A 86 -16.14 46.96 -10.50
N PRO A 87 -16.97 47.99 -10.18
CA PRO A 87 -16.59 49.40 -10.39
C PRO A 87 -15.51 49.81 -9.37
N TRP A 88 -14.30 49.92 -9.88
CA TRP A 88 -13.07 50.15 -9.10
C TRP A 88 -13.01 51.49 -8.36
N ARG A 89 -13.95 52.40 -8.59
CA ARG A 89 -13.92 53.77 -8.05
C ARG A 89 -14.60 53.96 -6.67
N ALA A 90 -15.33 52.99 -6.11
CA ALA A 90 -15.98 53.12 -4.81
C ALA A 90 -15.19 52.50 -3.63
N LEU A 91 -14.04 51.87 -3.90
CA LEU A 91 -13.30 51.07 -2.90
C LEU A 91 -12.07 51.76 -2.28
N ALA A 92 -11.68 52.94 -2.73
CA ALA A 92 -10.41 53.57 -2.32
C ALA A 92 -10.38 54.06 -0.85
N ALA A 93 -11.51 54.31 -0.21
CA ALA A 93 -11.53 54.79 1.18
C ALA A 93 -11.66 53.69 2.23
N GLY A 94 -12.22 52.51 1.89
CA GLY A 94 -12.34 51.36 2.81
C GLY A 94 -11.12 50.48 2.95
N VAL A 95 -10.25 50.53 1.92
CA VAL A 95 -9.07 49.63 1.83
C VAL A 95 -7.96 50.01 2.80
N ALA A 96 -7.78 51.30 3.12
CA ALA A 96 -6.70 51.72 4.03
C ALA A 96 -6.97 51.30 5.48
N VAL A 97 -8.21 51.38 5.95
CA VAL A 97 -8.59 50.95 7.33
C VAL A 97 -8.59 49.41 7.42
N ALA A 98 -9.05 48.73 6.39
CA ALA A 98 -9.07 47.26 6.34
C ALA A 98 -7.65 46.69 6.26
N ALA A 99 -6.72 47.34 5.55
CA ALA A 99 -5.33 46.89 5.44
C ALA A 99 -4.54 46.99 6.73
N VAL A 100 -4.75 48.08 7.52
CA VAL A 100 -4.10 48.23 8.85
C VAL A 100 -4.68 47.26 9.86
N SER A 101 -6.00 47.05 9.86
CA SER A 101 -6.68 46.08 10.75
C SER A 101 -6.38 44.63 10.38
N ALA A 102 -6.30 44.31 9.08
CA ALA A 102 -5.91 42.99 8.58
C ALA A 102 -4.42 42.71 8.83
N GLY A 103 -3.53 43.70 8.68
CA GLY A 103 -2.11 43.57 8.98
C GLY A 103 -1.85 43.28 10.47
N ALA A 104 -2.52 43.99 11.38
CA ALA A 104 -2.42 43.74 12.80
C ALA A 104 -3.06 42.41 13.21
N ALA A 105 -4.21 42.05 12.67
CA ALA A 105 -4.85 40.76 12.92
C ALA A 105 -4.03 39.60 12.31
N TRP A 106 -3.36 39.81 11.17
CA TRP A 106 -2.57 38.77 10.50
C TRP A 106 -1.25 38.52 11.23
N THR A 107 -0.59 39.56 11.76
CA THR A 107 0.62 39.40 12.57
C THR A 107 0.35 38.74 13.92
N VAL A 108 -0.77 39.08 14.58
CA VAL A 108 -1.19 38.42 15.83
C VAL A 108 -1.67 36.99 15.58
N ARG A 109 -2.45 36.78 14.53
CA ARG A 109 -2.90 35.44 14.13
C ARG A 109 -1.75 34.57 13.60
N GLY A 110 -0.89 35.13 12.78
CA GLY A 110 0.33 34.44 12.32
C GLY A 110 1.29 34.06 13.45
N ALA A 111 1.42 34.90 14.49
CA ALA A 111 2.19 34.58 15.68
C ALA A 111 1.50 33.54 16.59
N MET A 112 0.17 33.54 16.67
CA MET A 112 -0.58 32.50 17.38
C MET A 112 -0.64 31.19 16.58
N ASP A 113 -0.86 31.25 15.27
CA ASP A 113 -0.85 30.08 14.39
C ASP A 113 0.57 29.48 14.28
N ALA A 114 1.63 30.30 14.21
CA ALA A 114 3.01 29.83 14.23
C ALA A 114 3.38 29.18 15.58
N ARG A 115 2.92 29.72 16.70
CA ARG A 115 3.10 29.10 18.02
C ARG A 115 2.25 27.84 18.16
N HIS A 116 1.01 27.85 17.67
CA HIS A 116 0.17 26.68 17.67
C HIS A 116 0.70 25.62 16.69
N LEU A 117 1.18 26.02 15.51
CA LEU A 117 1.86 25.13 14.57
C LEU A 117 3.19 24.61 15.13
N GLN A 118 3.99 25.45 15.79
CA GLN A 118 5.21 25.00 16.45
C GLN A 118 4.93 24.07 17.63
N THR A 119 3.89 24.33 18.42
CA THR A 119 3.49 23.43 19.51
C THR A 119 2.92 22.12 18.95
N VAL A 120 2.08 22.19 17.92
CA VAL A 120 1.55 21.01 17.23
C VAL A 120 2.65 20.27 16.45
N LEU A 121 3.62 20.97 15.86
CA LEU A 121 4.77 20.35 15.18
C LEU A 121 5.81 19.82 16.19
N ALA A 122 6.02 20.49 17.31
CA ALA A 122 6.92 20.03 18.37
C ALA A 122 6.34 18.84 19.16
N THR A 123 5.02 18.78 19.32
CA THR A 123 4.33 17.62 19.93
C THR A 123 4.02 16.51 18.94
N ALA A 124 3.96 16.81 17.64
CA ALA A 124 3.62 15.84 16.58
C ALA A 124 4.84 15.28 15.82
N ALA A 125 6.04 15.82 16.02
CA ALA A 125 7.22 15.37 15.28
C ALA A 125 7.70 13.97 15.69
N PRO A 126 7.80 13.57 16.97
CA PRO A 126 8.09 12.19 17.34
C PRO A 126 6.91 11.23 17.07
N ASP A 127 5.66 11.71 17.26
CA ASP A 127 4.47 10.87 17.10
C ASP A 127 4.11 10.55 15.66
N ARG A 128 4.47 11.38 14.67
CA ARG A 128 4.20 11.10 13.27
C ARG A 128 5.04 9.96 12.71
N ALA A 129 6.28 9.81 13.11
CA ALA A 129 7.09 8.67 12.69
C ALA A 129 6.56 7.37 13.33
N ALA A 130 6.27 7.40 14.63
CA ALA A 130 5.74 6.23 15.35
C ALA A 130 4.26 5.96 15.00
N GLY A 131 3.40 7.00 14.92
CA GLY A 131 1.99 6.84 14.55
C GLY A 131 1.77 6.39 13.10
N GLY A 132 2.64 6.79 12.18
CA GLY A 132 2.51 6.44 10.76
C GLY A 132 2.63 4.95 10.47
N TYR A 133 3.52 4.22 11.12
CA TYR A 133 3.61 2.78 10.91
C TYR A 133 2.55 2.00 11.70
N ALA A 134 2.06 2.51 12.84
CA ALA A 134 0.95 1.90 13.57
C ALA A 134 -0.33 1.87 12.73
N GLN A 135 -0.65 2.95 12.02
CA GLN A 135 -1.77 2.98 11.07
C GLN A 135 -1.56 1.99 9.92
N ARG A 136 -0.35 1.93 9.34
CA ARG A 136 -0.04 0.94 8.32
C ARG A 136 -0.15 -0.51 8.83
N ALA A 137 0.24 -0.74 10.07
CA ALA A 137 0.08 -2.04 10.73
C ALA A 137 -1.40 -2.42 10.91
N ALA A 138 -2.26 -1.47 11.32
CA ALA A 138 -3.70 -1.69 11.41
C ALA A 138 -4.31 -2.03 10.04
N ILE A 139 -3.92 -1.29 8.99
CA ILE A 139 -4.37 -1.57 7.61
C ILE A 139 -3.90 -2.96 7.17
N ALA A 140 -2.63 -3.30 7.40
CA ALA A 140 -2.10 -4.61 7.06
C ALA A 140 -2.85 -5.73 7.80
N HIS A 141 -3.17 -5.55 9.07
CA HIS A 141 -4.00 -6.49 9.82
C HIS A 141 -5.39 -6.64 9.21
N ALA A 142 -6.07 -5.53 8.93
CA ALA A 142 -7.43 -5.54 8.37
C ALA A 142 -7.49 -6.20 6.98
N VAL A 143 -6.42 -6.10 6.18
CA VAL A 143 -6.35 -6.72 4.84
C VAL A 143 -6.01 -8.20 4.91
N TYR A 144 -5.02 -8.58 5.72
CA TYR A 144 -4.45 -9.94 5.65
C TYR A 144 -4.98 -10.89 6.73
N ALA A 145 -5.44 -10.39 7.88
CA ALA A 145 -5.96 -11.26 8.92
C ALA A 145 -7.25 -11.99 8.53
N PRO A 146 -8.19 -11.41 7.74
CA PRO A 146 -9.38 -12.12 7.29
C PRO A 146 -9.11 -13.10 6.14
N ASP A 147 -7.96 -13.00 5.45
CA ASP A 147 -7.67 -13.84 4.29
C ASP A 147 -7.51 -15.31 4.72
N MET A 148 -8.42 -16.16 4.25
CA MET A 148 -8.39 -17.61 4.52
C MET A 148 -7.56 -18.37 3.49
N GLY A 149 -7.32 -17.81 2.31
CA GLY A 149 -6.65 -18.50 1.21
C GLY A 149 -5.13 -18.41 1.29
N ARG A 150 -4.60 -17.20 1.50
CA ARG A 150 -3.15 -16.93 1.55
C ARG A 150 -2.81 -15.88 2.58
N PRO A 151 -3.03 -16.15 3.88
CA PRO A 151 -2.74 -15.17 4.94
C PRO A 151 -1.26 -14.84 5.05
N VAL A 152 -0.39 -15.77 4.66
CA VAL A 152 1.09 -15.65 4.73
C VAL A 152 1.73 -16.04 3.40
N GLU A 153 2.97 -15.58 3.16
CA GLU A 153 3.76 -15.96 1.99
C GLU A 153 4.63 -17.18 2.28
N VAL A 154 5.15 -17.27 3.51
CA VAL A 154 5.93 -18.39 4.01
C VAL A 154 5.27 -18.89 5.29
N GLY A 155 4.87 -20.15 5.28
CA GLY A 155 4.22 -20.80 6.40
C GLY A 155 5.19 -21.22 7.50
N VAL A 156 4.62 -21.65 8.63
CA VAL A 156 5.38 -22.11 9.81
C VAL A 156 6.16 -23.42 9.58
N ASP A 157 5.82 -24.21 8.57
CA ASP A 157 6.54 -25.47 8.25
C ASP A 157 8.05 -25.25 8.07
N ASN A 158 8.46 -24.00 7.80
CA ASN A 158 9.85 -23.59 7.72
C ASN A 158 10.10 -22.27 8.46
N GLU A 159 9.87 -22.24 9.77
CA GLU A 159 10.05 -21.04 10.61
C GLU A 159 11.48 -20.48 10.51
N LYS A 160 12.50 -21.33 10.58
CA LYS A 160 13.90 -20.87 10.43
C LYS A 160 14.16 -20.27 9.05
N GLY A 161 13.59 -20.85 8.01
CA GLY A 161 13.65 -20.32 6.65
C GLY A 161 12.93 -18.97 6.53
N LEU A 162 11.74 -18.83 7.14
CA LEU A 162 10.98 -17.58 7.21
C LEU A 162 11.80 -16.46 7.85
N VAL A 163 12.35 -16.71 9.05
CA VAL A 163 13.14 -15.70 9.79
C VAL A 163 14.41 -15.34 9.02
N THR A 164 15.10 -16.33 8.45
CA THR A 164 16.30 -16.10 7.64
C THR A 164 15.99 -15.28 6.39
N TRP A 165 14.91 -15.61 5.69
CA TRP A 165 14.47 -14.89 4.50
C TRP A 165 14.07 -13.44 4.81
N LEU A 166 13.26 -13.22 5.87
CA LEU A 166 12.88 -11.89 6.29
C LEU A 166 14.09 -11.07 6.75
N THR A 167 14.99 -11.64 7.54
CA THR A 167 16.25 -11.00 7.95
C THR A 167 17.07 -10.53 6.74
N LYS A 168 17.21 -11.36 5.73
CA LYS A 168 17.92 -11.00 4.50
C LYS A 168 17.21 -9.85 3.76
N ARG A 169 15.89 -9.88 3.68
CA ARG A 169 15.08 -8.85 2.98
C ARG A 169 15.03 -7.54 3.74
N MET A 170 14.96 -7.61 5.06
CA MET A 170 14.98 -6.44 5.94
C MET A 170 16.37 -5.79 6.05
N GLY A 171 17.43 -6.53 5.71
CA GLY A 171 18.82 -6.08 5.89
C GLY A 171 19.22 -5.90 7.36
N ALA A 172 18.47 -6.51 8.28
CA ALA A 172 18.72 -6.49 9.72
C ALA A 172 18.05 -7.71 10.39
N PRO A 173 18.58 -8.24 11.50
CA PRO A 173 18.05 -9.43 12.13
C PRO A 173 16.63 -9.16 12.67
N VAL A 174 15.67 -9.94 12.21
CA VAL A 174 14.30 -9.98 12.73
C VAL A 174 14.08 -11.28 13.49
N ARG A 175 13.21 -11.24 14.49
CA ARG A 175 12.83 -12.41 15.29
C ARG A 175 11.31 -12.58 15.25
N ALA A 176 10.85 -13.82 15.26
CA ALA A 176 9.45 -14.17 15.45
C ALA A 176 9.27 -14.61 16.91
N PRO A 177 8.66 -13.78 17.78
CA PRO A 177 8.41 -14.19 19.18
C PRO A 177 7.46 -15.39 19.23
N SER A 178 7.67 -16.30 20.17
CA SER A 178 6.72 -17.38 20.44
C SER A 178 5.60 -16.87 21.32
N LEU A 179 4.36 -16.98 20.86
CA LEU A 179 3.17 -16.54 21.59
C LEU A 179 2.30 -17.71 22.08
N SER A 180 2.81 -18.95 22.05
CA SER A 180 2.07 -20.14 22.45
C SER A 180 1.57 -20.08 23.90
N GLN A 181 2.36 -19.49 24.81
CA GLN A 181 1.92 -19.29 26.20
C GLN A 181 0.75 -18.29 26.32
N ALA A 182 0.59 -17.42 25.32
CA ALA A 182 -0.53 -16.50 25.25
C ALA A 182 -1.73 -17.06 24.45
N GLY A 183 -1.62 -18.30 23.95
CA GLY A 183 -2.66 -18.97 23.17
C GLY A 183 -2.64 -18.69 21.67
N TYR A 184 -1.54 -18.13 21.15
CA TYR A 184 -1.38 -17.79 19.74
C TYR A 184 -0.21 -18.54 19.12
N GLU A 185 -0.46 -19.24 18.03
CA GLU A 185 0.57 -19.97 17.28
C GLU A 185 0.99 -19.20 16.05
N LEU A 186 2.29 -19.21 15.73
CA LEU A 186 2.80 -18.60 14.52
C LEU A 186 2.23 -19.33 13.29
N MET A 187 1.56 -18.62 12.41
CA MET A 187 1.05 -19.15 11.14
C MET A 187 2.10 -19.00 10.02
N GLY A 188 2.96 -18.02 10.13
CA GLY A 188 3.97 -17.67 9.14
C GLY A 188 4.18 -16.17 9.02
N GLY A 189 4.70 -15.73 7.88
CA GLY A 189 4.93 -14.31 7.64
C GLY A 189 4.96 -13.93 6.18
N ARG A 190 5.04 -12.62 5.95
CA ARG A 190 5.17 -12.03 4.62
C ARG A 190 6.00 -10.76 4.64
N LEU A 191 6.46 -10.36 3.48
CA LEU A 191 7.15 -9.10 3.26
C LEU A 191 6.19 -8.07 2.67
N LEU A 192 6.13 -6.88 3.28
CA LEU A 192 5.31 -5.78 2.79
C LEU A 192 6.19 -4.59 2.40
N PRO A 193 5.75 -3.74 1.47
CA PRO A 193 6.33 -2.44 1.28
C PRO A 193 6.01 -1.54 2.48
N GLY A 194 7.00 -0.80 2.97
CA GLY A 194 6.84 0.19 4.05
C GLY A 194 7.27 1.59 3.62
N GLY A 195 7.11 2.57 4.51
CA GLY A 195 7.46 3.97 4.22
C GLY A 195 8.96 4.20 4.04
N ALA A 196 9.79 3.55 4.86
CA ALA A 196 11.25 3.69 4.84
C ALA A 196 11.98 2.42 4.34
N GLY A 197 11.26 1.47 3.77
CA GLY A 197 11.85 0.22 3.28
C GLY A 197 10.94 -0.99 3.48
N PRO A 198 11.48 -2.20 3.36
CA PRO A 198 10.70 -3.42 3.54
C PRO A 198 10.23 -3.58 4.99
N VAL A 199 9.12 -4.27 5.16
CA VAL A 199 8.47 -4.55 6.44
C VAL A 199 8.24 -6.05 6.56
N ALA A 200 8.59 -6.62 7.70
CA ALA A 200 8.22 -7.98 8.04
C ALA A 200 6.88 -8.00 8.78
N LEU A 201 5.95 -8.81 8.31
CA LEU A 201 4.68 -9.07 8.96
C LEU A 201 4.62 -10.53 9.39
N PHE A 202 4.57 -10.78 10.69
CA PHE A 202 4.30 -12.11 11.24
C PHE A 202 2.82 -12.23 11.58
N MET A 203 2.22 -13.36 11.30
CA MET A 203 0.82 -13.64 11.60
C MET A 203 0.72 -14.79 12.60
N TYR A 204 -0.10 -14.59 13.60
CA TYR A 204 -0.40 -15.55 14.65
C TYR A 204 -1.90 -15.84 14.67
N GLY A 205 -2.25 -17.08 14.95
CA GLY A 205 -3.63 -17.54 15.06
C GLY A 205 -3.90 -18.19 16.40
N ALA A 206 -5.09 -17.96 16.94
CA ALA A 206 -5.61 -18.69 18.09
C ALA A 206 -6.60 -19.79 17.65
N GLY A 207 -6.85 -20.76 18.52
CA GLY A 207 -7.75 -21.88 18.25
C GLY A 207 -9.22 -21.48 18.04
N ASP A 208 -9.62 -20.30 18.50
CA ASP A 208 -10.95 -19.70 18.31
C ASP A 208 -11.09 -18.91 16.98
N GLY A 209 -10.04 -18.91 16.16
CA GLY A 209 -9.99 -18.20 14.89
C GLY A 209 -9.54 -16.73 14.98
N GLN A 210 -9.27 -16.22 16.18
CA GLN A 210 -8.70 -14.89 16.35
C GLN A 210 -7.29 -14.83 15.77
N ARG A 211 -6.92 -13.70 15.20
CA ARG A 211 -5.61 -13.47 14.60
C ARG A 211 -4.96 -12.21 15.12
N LEU A 212 -3.64 -12.30 15.31
CA LEU A 212 -2.78 -11.16 15.63
C LEU A 212 -1.73 -11.00 14.52
N THR A 213 -1.30 -9.79 14.28
CA THR A 213 -0.19 -9.50 13.36
C THR A 213 0.86 -8.66 14.05
N LEU A 214 2.12 -9.09 13.97
CA LEU A 214 3.28 -8.33 14.40
C LEU A 214 3.95 -7.71 13.16
N TYR A 215 3.86 -6.41 13.07
CA TYR A 215 4.45 -5.57 12.02
C TYR A 215 5.81 -5.07 12.51
N VAL A 216 6.87 -5.33 11.76
CA VAL A 216 8.25 -4.95 12.10
C VAL A 216 8.81 -4.08 10.97
N THR A 217 9.15 -2.85 11.27
CA THR A 217 9.70 -1.88 10.32
C THR A 217 11.04 -1.33 10.80
N ARG A 218 11.86 -0.80 9.89
CA ARG A 218 13.12 -0.11 10.22
C ARG A 218 12.95 1.40 10.35
N GLU A 219 11.82 1.85 10.83
CA GLU A 219 11.51 3.26 11.06
C GLU A 219 11.80 3.70 12.52
N GLY A 220 12.59 2.92 13.25
CA GLY A 220 13.01 3.29 14.60
C GLY A 220 13.98 4.49 14.59
N THR A 221 13.77 5.41 15.52
CA THR A 221 14.59 6.62 15.66
C THR A 221 15.88 6.38 16.47
N GLY A 222 16.13 5.14 16.91
CA GLY A 222 17.24 4.79 17.81
C GLY A 222 16.92 4.97 19.27
N GLU A 223 15.82 5.64 19.63
CA GLU A 223 15.35 5.81 21.00
C GLU A 223 14.30 4.77 21.36
N GLN A 224 14.39 4.24 22.58
CA GLN A 224 13.30 3.38 23.08
C GLN A 224 12.10 4.25 23.44
N THR A 225 10.94 3.88 22.95
CA THR A 225 9.68 4.55 23.33
C THR A 225 8.87 3.66 24.27
N ALA A 226 8.14 4.30 25.18
CA ALA A 226 7.11 3.60 25.93
C ALA A 226 6.05 2.99 24.97
N PHE A 227 5.36 1.95 25.45
CA PHE A 227 4.21 1.40 24.70
C PHE A 227 3.18 2.48 24.44
N GLN A 228 2.82 2.62 23.19
CA GLN A 228 1.73 3.47 22.73
C GLN A 228 0.58 2.63 22.24
N PHE A 229 -0.63 3.18 22.31
CA PHE A 229 -1.85 2.52 21.91
C PHE A 229 -2.63 3.38 20.93
N THR A 230 -3.13 2.78 19.86
CA THR A 230 -4.09 3.40 18.96
C THR A 230 -5.17 2.39 18.58
N GLN A 231 -6.29 2.89 18.03
CA GLN A 231 -7.37 2.06 17.52
C GLN A 231 -7.83 2.63 16.18
N GLU A 232 -7.87 1.76 15.19
CA GLU A 232 -8.34 2.07 13.83
C GLU A 232 -9.54 1.18 13.50
N GLY A 233 -10.74 1.72 13.67
CA GLY A 233 -11.98 0.94 13.54
C GLY A 233 -12.04 -0.22 14.55
N PRO A 234 -12.21 -1.47 14.09
CA PRO A 234 -12.23 -2.64 14.97
C PRO A 234 -10.83 -3.10 15.39
N VAL A 235 -9.77 -2.63 14.74
CA VAL A 235 -8.40 -3.07 14.97
C VAL A 235 -7.74 -2.22 16.04
N ARG A 236 -7.20 -2.87 17.05
CA ARG A 236 -6.40 -2.28 18.12
C ARG A 236 -4.94 -2.51 17.85
N VAL A 237 -4.09 -1.53 18.17
CA VAL A 237 -2.65 -1.59 17.93
C VAL A 237 -1.91 -1.11 19.15
N PHE A 238 -1.01 -1.95 19.68
CA PHE A 238 0.07 -1.52 20.56
C PHE A 238 1.35 -1.41 19.75
N TYR A 239 2.05 -0.29 19.86
CA TYR A 239 3.27 -0.05 19.11
C TYR A 239 4.35 0.62 19.95
N TRP A 240 5.60 0.36 19.60
CA TRP A 240 6.78 0.89 20.29
C TRP A 240 7.98 0.92 19.35
N VAL A 241 8.99 1.67 19.72
CA VAL A 241 10.28 1.69 19.04
C VAL A 241 11.33 1.05 19.94
N GLU A 242 12.18 0.22 19.37
CA GLU A 242 13.34 -0.33 20.02
C GLU A 242 14.54 -0.35 19.06
N GLY A 243 15.54 0.47 19.36
CA GLY A 243 16.70 0.67 18.49
C GLY A 243 16.25 1.17 17.10
N GLN A 244 16.69 0.48 16.07
CA GLN A 244 16.35 0.82 14.68
C GLN A 244 14.99 0.31 14.23
N PHE A 245 14.29 -0.46 15.07
CA PHE A 245 13.03 -1.08 14.70
C PHE A 245 11.82 -0.40 15.34
N GLY A 246 10.76 -0.25 14.56
CA GLY A 246 9.41 0.02 15.03
C GLY A 246 8.62 -1.29 15.01
N TYR A 247 7.91 -1.55 16.08
CA TYR A 247 7.06 -2.72 16.26
C TYR A 247 5.62 -2.30 16.46
N ALA A 248 4.68 -3.00 15.83
CA ALA A 248 3.26 -2.82 16.08
C ALA A 248 2.55 -4.16 16.11
N LEU A 249 1.94 -4.48 17.24
CA LEU A 249 1.08 -5.65 17.40
C LEU A 249 -0.37 -5.22 17.22
N SER A 250 -1.05 -5.82 16.25
CA SER A 250 -2.42 -5.47 15.86
C SER A 250 -3.35 -6.68 16.00
N GLY A 251 -4.59 -6.42 16.41
CA GLY A 251 -5.63 -7.44 16.53
C GLY A 251 -7.02 -6.87 16.78
N ALA A 252 -8.03 -7.68 16.50
CA ALA A 252 -9.43 -7.38 16.83
C ALA A 252 -9.83 -7.98 18.20
N VAL A 253 -8.87 -8.10 19.12
CA VAL A 253 -9.02 -8.63 20.48
C VAL A 253 -9.21 -7.51 21.49
N SER A 254 -9.47 -7.83 22.79
CA SER A 254 -9.59 -6.82 23.84
C SER A 254 -8.28 -6.04 24.02
N ARG A 255 -8.38 -4.83 24.57
CA ARG A 255 -7.19 -4.01 24.83
C ARG A 255 -6.26 -4.68 25.84
N GLU A 256 -6.84 -5.24 26.87
CA GLU A 256 -6.14 -5.94 27.97
C GLU A 256 -5.37 -7.15 27.45
N GLU A 257 -5.98 -7.91 26.58
CA GLU A 257 -5.35 -9.06 25.94
C GLU A 257 -4.22 -8.64 25.02
N LEU A 258 -4.46 -7.66 24.14
CA LEU A 258 -3.43 -7.16 23.23
C LEU A 258 -2.25 -6.56 24.02
N GLN A 259 -2.51 -5.87 25.13
CA GLN A 259 -1.48 -5.35 26.01
C GLN A 259 -0.64 -6.47 26.62
N ARG A 260 -1.29 -7.52 27.16
CA ARG A 260 -0.60 -8.68 27.73
C ARG A 260 0.31 -9.36 26.70
N VAL A 261 -0.21 -9.59 25.49
CA VAL A 261 0.58 -10.20 24.41
C VAL A 261 1.71 -9.28 23.96
N SER A 262 1.48 -7.97 23.89
CA SER A 262 2.53 -7.00 23.51
C SER A 262 3.69 -6.98 24.51
N GLN A 263 3.40 -7.11 25.81
CA GLN A 263 4.43 -7.20 26.85
C GLN A 263 5.26 -8.48 26.70
N GLU A 264 4.62 -9.61 26.33
CA GLU A 264 5.32 -10.85 26.06
C GLU A 264 6.23 -10.73 24.83
N VAL A 265 5.73 -10.16 23.74
CA VAL A 265 6.53 -9.85 22.54
C VAL A 265 7.76 -9.01 22.91
N TYR A 266 7.54 -7.92 23.64
CA TYR A 266 8.61 -7.01 24.05
C TYR A 266 9.69 -7.72 24.86
N ARG A 267 9.29 -8.52 25.85
CA ARG A 267 10.22 -9.28 26.70
C ARG A 267 11.11 -10.23 25.88
N GLN A 268 10.56 -10.90 24.87
CA GLN A 268 11.30 -11.82 24.01
C GLN A 268 12.22 -11.13 23.01
N LEU A 269 11.92 -9.90 22.64
CA LEU A 269 12.74 -9.13 21.71
C LEU A 269 13.95 -8.47 22.39
N GLN A 270 13.89 -8.22 23.69
CA GLN A 270 14.99 -7.64 24.49
C GLN A 270 16.09 -8.67 24.86
N GLY A 271 15.83 -9.95 24.80
CA GLY A 271 16.78 -11.04 25.06
C GLY A 271 17.45 -11.52 23.76
#